data_77bc4e1ded1e5b614b8181088cfe1b7c
#
_entry.id   77bc4e1ded1e5b614b8181088cfe1b7c
#
_cell.length_a   1.000
_cell.length_b   1.000
_cell.length_c   1.000
_cell.angle_alpha   90.00
_cell.angle_beta   90.00
_cell.angle_gamma   90.00
#
_symmetry.space_group_name_H-M   'P 1'
#
loop_
_entity.id
_entity.type
_entity.pdbx_description
1 polymer ?
#
loop_
_entity_poly.entity_id
_entity_poly.type
_entity_poly.pdbx_seq_one_letter_code
_entity_poly.pdbx_strand_id
1 'polypeptide(L)'
;VSAEYGHWLGDAFSSGGSVGYDHKAMGITARGAWESVKRLFRERGVNTQTTPFSVAGVGDMSGDVFGNGMLMSRVTRLVAAFNHAHIFVDPTPDAAATFAERERLFNLPRSSWRDYNTSLISKGGGVFDRGAKSIPVSPEARKALGLDQDVTAISGEELIRAILRAPVDLLYNGGIGTYIKA
;
A
#
# COMPACT_ATOMS: atom_id res chain seq x y z
N VAL A 1 2.30 -13.52 -29.89
CA VAL A 1 1.78 -12.35 -30.62
C VAL A 1 2.93 -11.58 -31.27
N SER A 2 3.87 -10.96 -30.51
CA SER A 2 4.96 -10.15 -31.10
C SER A 2 5.81 -10.93 -32.10
N ALA A 3 6.13 -12.20 -31.82
CA ALA A 3 6.87 -13.06 -32.74
C ALA A 3 6.11 -13.38 -34.02
N GLU A 4 4.77 -13.49 -33.98
CA GLU A 4 3.90 -13.70 -35.15
C GLU A 4 3.92 -12.51 -36.10
N TYR A 5 4.21 -11.32 -35.58
CA TYR A 5 4.34 -10.08 -36.35
C TYR A 5 5.80 -9.73 -36.69
N GLY A 6 6.71 -10.69 -36.56
CA GLY A 6 8.12 -10.50 -36.89
C GLY A 6 8.88 -9.56 -35.94
N HIS A 7 8.37 -9.33 -34.74
CA HIS A 7 9.06 -8.49 -33.78
C HIS A 7 10.27 -9.21 -33.19
N TRP A 8 11.45 -8.76 -33.50
CA TRP A 8 12.71 -9.45 -33.23
C TRP A 8 13.25 -9.27 -31.80
N LEU A 9 12.71 -8.31 -31.03
CA LEU A 9 13.17 -8.03 -29.65
C LEU A 9 12.72 -9.09 -28.62
N GLY A 10 12.01 -10.12 -29.06
CA GLY A 10 11.61 -11.24 -28.20
C GLY A 10 10.84 -10.78 -26.95
N ASP A 11 11.37 -11.11 -25.79
CA ASP A 11 10.78 -10.80 -24.50
C ASP A 11 11.03 -9.37 -24.00
N ALA A 12 11.52 -8.45 -24.85
CA ALA A 12 11.86 -7.09 -24.44
C ALA A 12 10.71 -6.33 -23.80
N PHE A 13 9.46 -6.74 -24.08
CA PHE A 13 8.25 -6.15 -23.51
C PHE A 13 7.53 -7.05 -22.53
N SER A 14 8.01 -8.28 -22.30
CA SER A 14 7.38 -9.18 -21.34
C SER A 14 8.18 -9.22 -20.04
N SER A 15 7.58 -8.68 -18.99
CA SER A 15 8.00 -8.98 -17.65
C SER A 15 7.61 -10.42 -17.33
N GLY A 16 8.57 -11.23 -16.88
CA GLY A 16 8.31 -12.61 -16.53
C GLY A 16 8.24 -13.59 -17.69
N GLY A 17 8.72 -13.23 -18.90
CA GLY A 17 9.00 -14.19 -19.98
C GLY A 17 10.20 -15.05 -19.68
N SER A 18 10.50 -16.04 -20.56
CA SER A 18 11.62 -16.98 -20.37
C SER A 18 13.01 -16.32 -20.30
N VAL A 19 13.15 -15.13 -20.85
CA VAL A 19 14.33 -14.26 -20.80
C VAL A 19 14.04 -12.91 -20.15
N GLY A 20 12.82 -12.72 -19.64
CA GLY A 20 12.41 -11.54 -18.89
C GLY A 20 12.96 -11.54 -17.47
N TYR A 21 12.81 -10.44 -16.78
CA TYR A 21 13.20 -10.30 -15.39
C TYR A 21 12.00 -10.32 -14.44
N ASP A 22 12.22 -10.77 -13.22
CA ASP A 22 11.23 -10.73 -12.17
C ASP A 22 11.11 -9.30 -11.62
N HIS A 23 10.03 -8.61 -11.98
CA HIS A 23 9.75 -7.24 -11.52
C HIS A 23 9.74 -7.12 -10.00
N LYS A 24 9.10 -8.06 -9.33
CA LYS A 24 8.98 -8.04 -7.87
C LYS A 24 10.32 -8.24 -7.20
N ALA A 25 11.13 -9.18 -7.69
CA ALA A 25 12.47 -9.43 -7.14
C ALA A 25 13.40 -8.23 -7.38
N MET A 26 13.32 -7.59 -8.53
CA MET A 26 14.15 -6.42 -8.85
C MET A 26 13.62 -5.13 -8.23
N GLY A 27 12.30 -4.97 -8.15
CA GLY A 27 11.63 -3.80 -7.57
C GLY A 27 11.98 -2.48 -8.24
N ILE A 28 12.31 -2.50 -9.53
CA ILE A 28 12.89 -1.34 -10.22
C ILE A 28 11.93 -0.15 -10.29
N THR A 29 10.65 -0.39 -10.50
CA THR A 29 9.62 0.65 -10.52
C THR A 29 9.45 1.31 -9.16
N ALA A 30 9.38 0.50 -8.09
CA ALA A 30 9.29 1.00 -6.73
C ALA A 30 10.53 1.80 -6.31
N ARG A 31 11.73 1.34 -6.70
CA ARG A 31 12.98 2.06 -6.44
C ARG A 31 12.98 3.44 -7.10
N GLY A 32 12.57 3.52 -8.37
CA GLY A 32 12.45 4.79 -9.08
C GLY A 32 11.42 5.74 -8.44
N ALA A 33 10.23 5.23 -8.10
CA ALA A 33 9.20 5.99 -7.39
C ALA A 33 9.72 6.49 -6.03
N TRP A 34 10.50 5.66 -5.32
CA TRP A 34 11.04 6.03 -4.01
C TRP A 34 12.07 7.16 -4.06
N GLU A 35 12.83 7.31 -5.14
CA GLU A 35 13.68 8.49 -5.33
C GLU A 35 12.86 9.78 -5.37
N SER A 36 11.69 9.76 -6.02
CA SER A 36 10.76 10.90 -6.00
C SER A 36 10.20 11.16 -4.60
N VAL A 37 9.84 10.11 -3.86
CA VAL A 37 9.40 10.23 -2.46
C VAL A 37 10.49 10.88 -1.61
N LYS A 38 11.73 10.38 -1.67
CA LYS A 38 12.86 10.96 -0.93
C LYS A 38 13.09 12.42 -1.28
N ARG A 39 12.97 12.80 -2.55
CA ARG A 39 13.13 14.18 -2.98
C ARG A 39 12.06 15.08 -2.36
N LEU A 40 10.77 14.72 -2.51
CA LEU A 40 9.65 15.51 -1.98
C LEU A 40 9.73 15.68 -0.46
N PHE A 41 10.10 14.62 0.26
CA PHE A 41 10.26 14.69 1.71
C PHE A 41 11.44 15.54 2.14
N ARG A 42 12.55 15.53 1.40
CA ARG A 42 13.70 16.43 1.66
C ARG A 42 13.34 17.90 1.52
N GLU A 43 12.48 18.27 0.58
CA GLU A 43 11.95 19.63 0.46
C GLU A 43 11.16 20.09 1.68
N ARG A 44 10.60 19.12 2.44
CA ARG A 44 9.93 19.32 3.74
C ARG A 44 10.87 19.16 4.94
N GLY A 45 12.15 18.98 4.73
CA GLY A 45 13.13 18.72 5.80
C GLY A 45 13.02 17.34 6.46
N VAL A 46 12.35 16.38 5.83
CA VAL A 46 12.11 15.04 6.39
C VAL A 46 13.00 14.01 5.71
N ASN A 47 13.73 13.24 6.50
CA ASN A 47 14.49 12.09 6.01
C ASN A 47 13.65 10.81 6.19
N THR A 48 13.20 10.24 5.10
CA THR A 48 12.35 9.04 5.06
C THR A 48 13.02 7.77 5.60
N GLN A 49 14.31 7.79 5.88
CA GLN A 49 15.03 6.64 6.45
C GLN A 49 15.16 6.71 7.98
N THR A 50 14.98 7.88 8.56
CA THR A 50 15.18 8.08 10.01
C THR A 50 13.99 8.72 10.72
N THR A 51 13.15 9.45 9.99
CA THR A 51 11.99 10.15 10.56
C THR A 51 10.72 9.39 10.22
N PRO A 52 9.94 8.93 11.20
CA PRO A 52 8.65 8.28 10.94
C PRO A 52 7.68 9.19 10.18
N PHE A 53 6.97 8.62 9.24
CA PHE A 53 5.95 9.30 8.44
C PHE A 53 4.78 8.35 8.17
N SER A 54 3.59 8.93 8.03
CA SER A 54 2.35 8.21 7.80
C SER A 54 2.12 7.98 6.31
N VAL A 55 1.59 6.79 5.98
CA VAL A 55 1.30 6.39 4.60
C VAL A 55 -0.10 5.81 4.51
N ALA A 56 -0.83 6.23 3.49
CA ALA A 56 -1.97 5.49 2.97
C ALA A 56 -1.65 4.96 1.57
N GLY A 57 -2.20 3.81 1.18
CA GLY A 57 -1.80 3.25 -0.09
C GLY A 57 -2.84 2.45 -0.86
N VAL A 58 -2.59 2.34 -2.15
CA VAL A 58 -3.36 1.51 -3.08
C VAL A 58 -2.51 0.33 -3.50
N GLY A 59 -2.86 -0.85 -3.02
CA GLY A 59 -2.13 -2.08 -3.27
C GLY A 59 -2.10 -3.02 -2.08
N ASP A 60 -1.31 -4.06 -2.20
CA ASP A 60 -0.98 -5.01 -1.13
C ASP A 60 0.48 -5.47 -1.23
N MET A 61 0.92 -6.23 -0.23
CA MET A 61 2.31 -6.68 -0.15
C MET A 61 2.68 -7.76 -1.18
N SER A 62 1.69 -8.39 -1.83
CA SER A 62 1.96 -9.36 -2.91
C SER A 62 2.37 -8.67 -4.22
N GLY A 63 1.96 -7.42 -4.41
CA GLY A 63 2.25 -6.63 -5.60
C GLY A 63 3.69 -6.15 -5.67
N ASP A 64 4.22 -5.98 -6.88
CA ASP A 64 5.56 -5.47 -7.12
C ASP A 64 5.74 -4.05 -6.56
N VAL A 65 5.00 -3.09 -7.10
CA VAL A 65 5.23 -1.66 -6.81
C VAL A 65 4.87 -1.32 -5.37
N PHE A 66 3.73 -1.79 -4.88
CA PHE A 66 3.32 -1.53 -3.51
C PHE A 66 4.21 -2.27 -2.51
N GLY A 67 4.40 -3.59 -2.70
CA GLY A 67 5.18 -4.40 -1.79
C GLY A 67 6.60 -3.92 -1.64
N ASN A 68 7.30 -3.70 -2.74
CA ASN A 68 8.65 -3.14 -2.72
C ASN A 68 8.68 -1.73 -2.11
N GLY A 69 7.72 -0.86 -2.48
CA GLY A 69 7.66 0.50 -1.96
C GLY A 69 7.52 0.55 -0.44
N MET A 70 6.66 -0.29 0.12
CA MET A 70 6.42 -0.34 1.57
C MET A 70 7.59 -0.97 2.37
N LEU A 71 8.59 -1.50 1.69
CA LEU A 71 9.83 -2.01 2.30
C LEU A 71 11.04 -1.07 2.12
N MET A 72 10.89 0.04 1.38
CA MET A 72 11.99 0.99 1.14
C MET A 72 12.39 1.80 2.38
N SER A 73 11.57 1.82 3.43
CA SER A 73 11.86 2.49 4.69
C SER A 73 11.34 1.71 5.89
N ARG A 74 12.18 1.54 6.90
CA ARG A 74 11.83 0.86 8.15
C ARG A 74 11.00 1.72 9.08
N VAL A 75 10.93 3.01 8.85
CA VAL A 75 10.18 3.97 9.68
C VAL A 75 8.81 4.34 9.10
N THR A 76 8.41 3.69 8.01
CA THR A 76 7.08 3.84 7.41
C THR A 76 5.99 3.37 8.37
N ARG A 77 5.01 4.23 8.63
CA ARG A 77 3.78 3.95 9.37
C ARG A 77 2.63 3.81 8.38
N LEU A 78 2.32 2.58 7.98
CA LEU A 78 1.22 2.31 7.06
C LEU A 78 -0.11 2.36 7.82
N VAL A 79 -0.79 3.49 7.72
CA VAL A 79 -2.07 3.77 8.42
C VAL A 79 -3.24 3.06 7.76
N ALA A 80 -3.27 3.01 6.45
CA ALA A 80 -4.32 2.31 5.72
C ALA A 80 -3.84 1.91 4.31
N ALA A 81 -4.41 0.84 3.80
CA ALA A 81 -4.24 0.43 2.42
C ALA A 81 -5.44 -0.39 1.94
N PHE A 82 -5.61 -0.51 0.63
CA PHE A 82 -6.63 -1.38 0.07
C PHE A 82 -6.18 -2.00 -1.25
N ASN A 83 -6.72 -3.16 -1.54
CA ASN A 83 -6.56 -3.84 -2.82
C ASN A 83 -7.93 -4.11 -3.48
N HIS A 84 -7.98 -5.04 -4.42
CA HIS A 84 -9.21 -5.42 -5.11
C HIS A 84 -10.23 -6.15 -4.23
N ALA A 85 -9.83 -6.70 -3.08
CA ALA A 85 -10.67 -7.52 -2.20
C ALA A 85 -10.81 -6.98 -0.78
N HIS A 86 -9.75 -6.40 -0.21
CA HIS A 86 -9.70 -6.07 1.22
C HIS A 86 -9.24 -4.63 1.47
N ILE A 87 -9.63 -4.12 2.62
CA ILE A 87 -9.21 -2.83 3.16
C ILE A 87 -8.51 -3.09 4.50
N PHE A 88 -7.29 -2.58 4.63
CA PHE A 88 -6.48 -2.61 5.84
C PHE A 88 -6.48 -1.23 6.49
N VAL A 89 -6.70 -1.17 7.80
CA VAL A 89 -6.61 0.05 8.60
C VAL A 89 -5.84 -0.24 9.88
N ASP A 90 -4.82 0.54 10.15
CA ASP A 90 -4.05 0.54 11.39
C ASP A 90 -3.84 2.00 11.85
N PRO A 91 -4.66 2.51 12.78
CA PRO A 91 -4.66 3.92 13.14
C PRO A 91 -3.34 4.46 13.70
N THR A 92 -2.60 3.64 14.42
CA THR A 92 -1.34 4.02 15.09
C THR A 92 -0.29 2.92 14.99
N PRO A 93 0.19 2.61 13.76
CA PRO A 93 1.06 1.46 13.54
C PRO A 93 2.42 1.64 14.22
N ASP A 94 2.90 0.59 14.89
CA ASP A 94 4.29 0.50 15.29
C ASP A 94 5.16 0.25 14.07
N ALA A 95 6.10 1.15 13.79
CA ALA A 95 6.88 1.09 12.55
C ALA A 95 7.75 -0.18 12.45
N ALA A 96 8.36 -0.61 13.55
CA ALA A 96 9.28 -1.76 13.55
C ALA A 96 8.52 -3.09 13.46
N ALA A 97 7.49 -3.28 14.29
CA ALA A 97 6.69 -4.50 14.29
C ALA A 97 5.95 -4.67 12.95
N THR A 98 5.36 -3.59 12.43
CA THR A 98 4.62 -3.64 11.17
C THR A 98 5.54 -3.73 9.94
N PHE A 99 6.80 -3.29 10.03
CA PHE A 99 7.78 -3.54 8.98
C PHE A 99 8.05 -5.03 8.82
N ALA A 100 8.34 -5.74 9.91
CA ALA A 100 8.59 -7.18 9.87
C ALA A 100 7.39 -7.96 9.32
N GLU A 101 6.17 -7.55 9.66
CA GLU A 101 4.96 -8.16 9.13
C GLU A 101 4.77 -7.88 7.63
N ARG A 102 5.05 -6.66 7.17
CA ARG A 102 5.04 -6.36 5.73
C ARG A 102 6.07 -7.18 4.97
N GLU A 103 7.27 -7.35 5.53
CA GLU A 103 8.31 -8.19 4.94
C GLU A 103 7.88 -9.67 4.86
N ARG A 104 7.23 -10.18 5.91
CA ARG A 104 6.65 -11.53 5.91
C ARG A 104 5.61 -11.69 4.79
N LEU A 105 4.66 -10.76 4.67
CA LEU A 105 3.63 -10.79 3.63
C LEU A 105 4.23 -10.66 2.22
N PHE A 106 5.24 -9.84 2.05
CA PHE A 106 5.93 -9.68 0.76
C PHE A 106 6.54 -10.99 0.27
N ASN A 107 7.10 -11.77 1.18
CA ASN A 107 7.71 -13.08 0.88
C ASN A 107 6.70 -14.23 0.82
N LEU A 108 5.48 -14.03 1.31
CA LEU A 108 4.43 -15.03 1.26
C LEU A 108 3.78 -15.07 -0.13
N PRO A 109 3.81 -16.22 -0.86
CA PRO A 109 3.19 -16.33 -2.17
C PRO A 109 1.69 -15.98 -2.14
N ARG A 110 1.26 -15.10 -3.04
CA ARG A 110 -0.15 -14.68 -3.19
C ARG A 110 -0.78 -14.13 -1.91
N SER A 111 0.01 -13.46 -1.07
CA SER A 111 -0.50 -12.84 0.14
C SER A 111 -1.54 -11.75 -0.16
N SER A 112 -2.40 -11.50 0.80
CA SER A 112 -3.36 -10.40 0.77
C SER A 112 -3.43 -9.75 2.16
N TRP A 113 -4.19 -8.66 2.32
CA TRP A 113 -4.40 -8.06 3.64
C TRP A 113 -5.06 -9.01 4.65
N ARG A 114 -5.80 -10.03 4.19
CA ARG A 114 -6.38 -11.04 5.07
C ARG A 114 -5.34 -11.90 5.80
N ASP A 115 -4.15 -12.04 5.22
CA ASP A 115 -3.05 -12.81 5.80
C ASP A 115 -2.22 -12.02 6.82
N TYR A 116 -2.58 -10.74 7.03
CA TYR A 116 -1.93 -9.88 8.01
C TYR A 116 -2.21 -10.38 9.44
N ASN A 117 -1.16 -10.42 10.28
CA ASN A 117 -1.32 -10.75 11.68
C ASN A 117 -2.08 -9.63 12.42
N THR A 118 -3.36 -9.83 12.63
CA THR A 118 -4.25 -8.82 13.22
C THR A 118 -3.89 -8.43 14.65
N SER A 119 -3.10 -9.25 15.37
CA SER A 119 -2.61 -8.90 16.71
C SER A 119 -1.59 -7.74 16.71
N LEU A 120 -1.02 -7.43 15.55
CA LEU A 120 -0.10 -6.30 15.37
C LEU A 120 -0.81 -5.01 14.99
N ILE A 121 -2.09 -5.09 14.65
CA ILE A 121 -2.90 -3.92 14.31
C ILE A 121 -3.24 -3.18 15.61
N SER A 122 -3.01 -1.87 15.61
CA SER A 122 -3.33 -1.03 16.75
C SER A 122 -4.84 -0.96 17.03
N LYS A 123 -5.18 -0.57 18.24
CA LYS A 123 -6.57 -0.46 18.69
C LYS A 123 -7.43 0.33 17.69
N GLY A 124 -8.57 -0.23 17.35
CA GLY A 124 -9.54 0.39 16.46
C GLY A 124 -9.29 0.18 14.96
N GLY A 125 -8.20 -0.49 14.62
CA GLY A 125 -7.93 -0.93 13.24
C GLY A 125 -8.47 -2.32 12.93
N GLY A 126 -8.20 -2.79 11.71
CA GLY A 126 -8.64 -4.11 11.25
C GLY A 126 -8.45 -4.32 9.76
N VAL A 127 -8.82 -5.51 9.34
CA VAL A 127 -8.91 -5.87 7.92
C VAL A 127 -10.38 -6.14 7.59
N PHE A 128 -10.86 -5.49 6.56
CA PHE A 128 -12.27 -5.51 6.17
C PHE A 128 -12.43 -5.97 4.73
N ASP A 129 -13.58 -6.57 4.44
CA ASP A 129 -13.96 -6.88 3.06
C ASP A 129 -14.30 -5.59 2.32
N ARG A 130 -13.76 -5.42 1.13
CA ARG A 130 -14.05 -4.24 0.28
C ARG A 130 -15.53 -4.13 -0.08
N GLY A 131 -16.22 -5.25 -0.25
CA GLY A 131 -17.65 -5.29 -0.56
C GLY A 131 -18.58 -5.11 0.64
N ALA A 132 -18.03 -4.91 1.85
CA ALA A 132 -18.86 -4.78 3.05
C ALA A 132 -19.77 -3.53 2.97
N LYS A 133 -21.05 -3.75 3.25
CA LYS A 133 -22.06 -2.68 3.25
C LYS A 133 -21.97 -1.77 4.48
N SER A 134 -21.39 -2.29 5.57
CA SER A 134 -21.22 -1.56 6.82
C SER A 134 -19.98 -2.05 7.54
N ILE A 135 -19.02 -1.16 7.72
CA ILE A 135 -17.77 -1.37 8.46
C ILE A 135 -17.81 -0.45 9.67
N PRO A 136 -17.71 -0.96 10.90
CA PRO A 136 -17.67 -0.12 12.08
C PRO A 136 -16.39 0.71 12.08
N VAL A 137 -16.51 2.00 12.37
CA VAL A 137 -15.38 2.94 12.42
C VAL A 137 -15.14 3.36 13.87
N SER A 138 -14.02 2.94 14.40
CA SER A 138 -13.59 3.29 15.75
C SER A 138 -13.21 4.78 15.86
N PRO A 139 -13.19 5.35 17.07
CA PRO A 139 -12.68 6.71 17.30
C PRO A 139 -11.25 6.89 16.79
N GLU A 140 -10.41 5.89 16.97
CA GLU A 140 -9.01 5.88 16.55
C GLU A 140 -8.91 5.91 15.00
N ALA A 141 -9.70 5.08 14.31
CA ALA A 141 -9.74 5.05 12.86
C ALA A 141 -10.30 6.36 12.27
N ARG A 142 -11.34 6.93 12.88
CA ARG A 142 -11.86 8.25 12.48
C ARG A 142 -10.80 9.33 12.50
N LYS A 143 -10.08 9.40 13.62
CA LYS A 143 -8.99 10.38 13.78
C LYS A 143 -7.89 10.18 12.74
N ALA A 144 -7.47 8.94 12.51
CA ALA A 144 -6.40 8.62 11.58
C ALA A 144 -6.78 8.90 10.12
N LEU A 145 -8.05 8.70 9.77
CA LEU A 145 -8.56 8.90 8.41
C LEU A 145 -9.19 10.28 8.17
N GLY A 146 -9.23 11.13 9.20
CA GLY A 146 -9.83 12.48 9.10
C GLY A 146 -11.34 12.46 8.87
N LEU A 147 -12.03 11.47 9.43
CA LEU A 147 -13.49 11.36 9.37
C LEU A 147 -14.17 12.16 10.50
N ASP A 148 -15.40 12.60 10.23
CA ASP A 148 -16.21 13.32 11.22
C ASP A 148 -16.54 12.45 12.44
N GLN A 149 -16.76 13.09 13.58
CA GLN A 149 -16.90 12.41 14.87
C GLN A 149 -18.17 11.57 15.00
N ASP A 150 -19.18 11.89 14.25
CA ASP A 150 -20.48 11.21 14.21
C ASP A 150 -20.50 9.96 13.32
N VAL A 151 -19.45 9.76 12.50
CA VAL A 151 -19.33 8.58 11.64
C VAL A 151 -19.02 7.34 12.48
N THR A 152 -19.99 6.47 12.64
CA THR A 152 -19.85 5.21 13.42
C THR A 152 -19.69 3.98 12.55
N ALA A 153 -20.22 4.02 11.32
CA ALA A 153 -20.08 2.94 10.34
C ALA A 153 -20.19 3.51 8.92
N ILE A 154 -19.45 2.92 7.98
CA ILE A 154 -19.47 3.29 6.56
C ILE A 154 -19.32 2.04 5.68
N SER A 155 -19.70 2.14 4.41
CA SER A 155 -19.45 1.09 3.43
C SER A 155 -17.97 0.96 3.07
N GLY A 156 -17.56 -0.16 2.49
CA GLY A 156 -16.19 -0.33 2.00
C GLY A 156 -15.79 0.70 0.96
N GLU A 157 -16.73 1.12 0.10
CA GLU A 157 -16.47 2.17 -0.89
C GLU A 157 -16.22 3.53 -0.25
N GLU A 158 -17.03 3.90 0.75
CA GLU A 158 -16.83 5.14 1.51
C GLU A 158 -15.52 5.11 2.30
N LEU A 159 -15.15 3.96 2.87
CA LEU A 159 -13.87 3.80 3.55
C LEU A 159 -12.70 3.98 2.59
N ILE A 160 -12.76 3.45 1.37
CA ILE A 160 -11.75 3.68 0.33
C ILE A 160 -11.65 5.18 0.00
N ARG A 161 -12.77 5.87 -0.17
CA ARG A 161 -12.78 7.33 -0.39
C ARG A 161 -12.16 8.10 0.77
N ALA A 162 -12.40 7.66 2.00
CA ALA A 162 -11.76 8.23 3.19
C ALA A 162 -10.25 8.01 3.18
N ILE A 163 -9.79 6.80 2.87
CA ILE A 163 -8.35 6.47 2.77
C ILE A 163 -7.65 7.34 1.73
N LEU A 164 -8.27 7.54 0.56
CA LEU A 164 -7.69 8.39 -0.50
C LEU A 164 -7.59 9.88 -0.11
N ARG A 165 -8.33 10.31 0.89
CA ARG A 165 -8.34 11.70 1.41
C ARG A 165 -7.75 11.81 2.81
N ALA A 166 -7.22 10.71 3.35
CA ALA A 166 -6.69 10.68 4.71
C ALA A 166 -5.54 11.71 4.89
N PRO A 167 -5.46 12.36 6.05
CA PRO A 167 -4.43 13.36 6.34
C PRO A 167 -3.10 12.68 6.67
N VAL A 168 -2.52 11.98 5.71
CA VAL A 168 -1.25 11.27 5.81
C VAL A 168 -0.14 12.03 5.08
N ASP A 169 1.11 11.72 5.42
CA ASP A 169 2.27 12.37 4.80
C ASP A 169 2.48 11.93 3.35
N LEU A 170 2.08 10.69 3.02
CA LEU A 170 2.25 10.09 1.69
C LEU A 170 1.04 9.25 1.30
N LEU A 171 0.44 9.54 0.16
CA LEU A 171 -0.45 8.62 -0.54
C LEU A 171 0.37 7.87 -1.60
N TYR A 172 0.53 6.55 -1.41
CA TYR A 172 1.33 5.70 -2.30
C TYR A 172 0.45 4.82 -3.18
N ASN A 173 0.38 5.14 -4.48
CA ASN A 173 -0.35 4.34 -5.45
C ASN A 173 0.55 3.20 -5.96
N GLY A 174 0.26 1.99 -5.56
CA GLY A 174 1.05 0.79 -5.85
C GLY A 174 0.71 0.07 -7.16
N GLY A 175 -0.02 0.70 -8.07
CA GLY A 175 -0.23 0.17 -9.42
C GLY A 175 -1.46 -0.72 -9.60
N ILE A 176 -2.41 -0.75 -8.66
CA ILE A 176 -3.69 -1.45 -8.83
C ILE A 176 -4.71 -0.54 -9.51
N GLY A 177 -4.63 -0.41 -10.82
CA GLY A 177 -5.59 0.32 -11.62
C GLY A 177 -5.70 1.81 -11.26
N THR A 178 -6.66 2.50 -11.85
CA THR A 178 -6.87 3.92 -11.64
C THR A 178 -8.05 4.15 -10.69
N TYR A 179 -7.75 4.54 -9.45
CA TYR A 179 -8.76 4.95 -8.46
C TYR A 179 -8.90 6.47 -8.39
N ILE A 180 -7.97 7.22 -8.95
CA ILE A 180 -7.99 8.68 -8.99
C ILE A 180 -8.38 9.09 -10.40
N LYS A 181 -9.48 9.83 -10.51
CA LYS A 181 -9.87 10.51 -11.75
C LYS A 181 -9.40 11.96 -11.68
N ALA A 182 -8.84 12.41 -12.78
CA ALA A 182 -8.56 13.84 -12.97
C ALA A 182 -9.87 14.65 -13.10
#